data_cd9d97af113b4515a28db0a0259ad6ee
#
_entry.id   cd9d97af113b4515a28db0a0259ad6ee
#
_cell.length_a   1.000
_cell.length_b   1.000
_cell.length_c   1.000
_cell.angle_alpha   90.00
_cell.angle_beta   90.00
_cell.angle_gamma   90.00
#
_symmetry.space_group_name_H-M   'P 1'
#
loop_
_entity.id
_entity.type
_entity.pdbx_description
1 polymer ?
#
loop_
_entity_poly.entity_id
_entity_poly.type
_entity_poly.pdbx_seq_one_letter_code
_entity_poly.pdbx_strand_id
1 'polypeptide(L)'
;MNNLRILLYMMLLSLAACHPEGTSVKQGLDKAAQLMEQDPDTASIILETIQSSQMNEAQLAEYNLLCTQLNEDKNIPHSSDKQIRQAASYYEKHGDEYQKSKAYYYLACVESDLEQKENAEIHFKKAIKLAKETEEYDHLAKICKRCSLYYQKYGNFDEALEMERKAYASQLILNDNKSDSSVILSSALGMFGVMSLLLGLLWKKNRHALSQLDLFKEEILKKDVESDKLMLRCNHLEEKYQSLQLHIYESSPVVSKVRQFKERNVLSSKIPSFSEKDWTELLRLQENVYGLVSKLKEIGPK
;
A
#
# COMPACT_ATOMS: atom_id res chain seq x y z
N MET A 1 -12.73 31.47 58.83
CA MET A 1 -13.34 30.47 57.95
C MET A 1 -12.99 30.65 56.48
N ASN A 2 -12.71 31.85 55.98
CA ASN A 2 -12.37 32.08 54.57
C ASN A 2 -10.97 31.57 54.17
N ASN A 3 -9.99 31.65 55.07
CA ASN A 3 -8.60 31.26 54.73
C ASN A 3 -8.46 29.73 54.56
N LEU A 4 -9.24 28.92 55.25
CA LEU A 4 -9.24 27.46 55.10
C LEU A 4 -9.86 27.02 53.77
N ARG A 5 -10.87 27.72 53.28
CA ARG A 5 -11.48 27.49 51.96
C ARG A 5 -10.52 27.85 50.84
N ILE A 6 -9.79 28.94 50.96
CA ILE A 6 -8.78 29.38 49.97
C ILE A 6 -7.62 28.37 49.92
N LEU A 7 -7.16 27.86 51.05
CA LEU A 7 -6.15 26.80 51.14
C LEU A 7 -6.64 25.49 50.51
N LEU A 8 -7.90 25.12 50.74
CA LEU A 8 -8.50 23.93 50.09
C LEU A 8 -8.66 24.09 48.59
N TYR A 9 -9.03 25.29 48.09
CA TYR A 9 -9.06 25.59 46.64
C TYR A 9 -7.67 25.58 46.01
N MET A 10 -6.65 26.12 46.66
CA MET A 10 -5.27 26.07 46.22
C MET A 10 -4.73 24.66 46.19
N MET A 11 -5.10 23.81 47.14
CA MET A 11 -4.74 22.38 47.16
C MET A 11 -5.47 21.57 46.09
N LEU A 12 -6.73 21.88 45.79
CA LEU A 12 -7.48 21.28 44.68
C LEU A 12 -6.96 21.71 43.31
N LEU A 13 -6.53 22.97 43.17
CA LEU A 13 -5.89 23.46 41.94
C LEU A 13 -4.50 22.86 41.70
N SER A 14 -3.73 22.56 42.76
CA SER A 14 -2.45 21.88 42.64
C SER A 14 -2.57 20.40 42.28
N LEU A 15 -3.68 19.72 42.63
CA LEU A 15 -3.96 18.35 42.22
C LEU A 15 -4.43 18.23 40.75
N ALA A 16 -4.95 19.31 40.14
CA ALA A 16 -5.34 19.35 38.74
C ALA A 16 -4.15 19.57 37.79
N ALA A 17 -2.98 19.97 38.30
CA ALA A 17 -1.81 20.29 37.48
C ALA A 17 -0.83 19.12 37.24
N CYS A 18 -1.07 17.95 37.86
CA CYS A 18 -0.28 16.74 37.59
C CYS A 18 -1.03 15.79 36.67
N HIS A 19 -1.23 16.17 35.40
CA HIS A 19 -1.33 15.15 34.36
C HIS A 19 0.09 14.79 33.97
N PRO A 20 0.54 13.55 34.14
CA PRO A 20 1.84 13.15 33.63
C PRO A 20 1.77 13.29 32.11
N GLU A 21 2.58 14.19 31.55
CA GLU A 21 2.61 14.50 30.10
C GLU A 21 2.71 13.26 29.22
N GLY A 22 3.36 12.20 29.72
CA GLY A 22 3.47 10.91 29.05
C GLY A 22 2.16 10.13 28.86
N THR A 23 1.15 10.34 29.71
CA THR A 23 -0.18 9.68 29.57
C THR A 23 -1.00 10.35 28.48
N SER A 24 -0.86 11.65 28.28
CA SER A 24 -1.53 12.38 27.22
C SER A 24 -1.01 11.97 25.82
N VAL A 25 0.32 11.83 25.65
CA VAL A 25 0.94 11.38 24.39
C VAL A 25 0.50 9.96 24.07
N LYS A 26 0.59 9.01 25.04
CA LYS A 26 0.18 7.63 24.82
C LYS A 26 -1.29 7.52 24.43
N GLN A 27 -2.18 8.21 25.13
CA GLN A 27 -3.60 8.21 24.79
C GLN A 27 -3.89 8.77 23.40
N GLY A 28 -3.13 9.79 22.98
CA GLY A 28 -3.21 10.34 21.62
C GLY A 28 -2.78 9.32 20.56
N LEU A 29 -1.67 8.61 20.78
CA LEU A 29 -1.18 7.56 19.86
C LEU A 29 -2.15 6.38 19.79
N ASP A 30 -2.62 5.88 20.94
CA ASP A 30 -3.61 4.79 20.99
C ASP A 30 -4.89 5.16 20.23
N LYS A 31 -5.37 6.40 20.40
CA LYS A 31 -6.57 6.90 19.71
C LYS A 31 -6.33 7.07 18.21
N ALA A 32 -5.18 7.60 17.81
CA ALA A 32 -4.82 7.70 16.40
C ALA A 32 -4.74 6.31 15.75
N ALA A 33 -4.11 5.34 16.42
CA ALA A 33 -4.00 3.97 15.94
C ALA A 33 -5.38 3.31 15.72
N GLN A 34 -6.34 3.53 16.61
CA GLN A 34 -7.71 3.01 16.47
C GLN A 34 -8.46 3.63 15.30
N LEU A 35 -8.19 4.89 14.99
CA LEU A 35 -8.89 5.63 13.93
C LEU A 35 -8.26 5.45 12.55
N MET A 36 -7.05 4.87 12.45
CA MET A 36 -6.32 4.73 11.18
C MET A 36 -7.14 4.11 10.05
N GLU A 37 -7.95 3.11 10.33
CA GLU A 37 -8.75 2.40 9.32
C GLU A 37 -10.15 3.01 9.14
N GLN A 38 -10.71 3.63 10.20
CA GLN A 38 -12.09 4.11 10.21
C GLN A 38 -12.20 5.58 9.80
N ASP A 39 -11.26 6.40 10.27
CA ASP A 39 -11.24 7.85 10.05
C ASP A 39 -9.78 8.35 10.01
N PRO A 40 -9.05 8.13 8.90
CA PRO A 40 -7.65 8.52 8.76
C PRO A 40 -7.44 10.04 8.81
N ASP A 41 -8.47 10.85 8.54
CA ASP A 41 -8.36 12.30 8.63
C ASP A 41 -8.35 12.77 10.08
N THR A 42 -9.23 12.21 10.92
CA THR A 42 -9.17 12.48 12.37
C THR A 42 -7.89 11.93 13.00
N ALA A 43 -7.39 10.75 12.57
CA ALA A 43 -6.11 10.23 13.01
C ALA A 43 -4.95 11.20 12.67
N SER A 44 -4.95 11.80 11.46
CA SER A 44 -3.97 12.82 11.05
C SER A 44 -3.97 14.02 11.99
N ILE A 45 -5.15 14.58 12.26
CA ILE A 45 -5.30 15.73 13.16
C ILE A 45 -4.74 15.42 14.55
N ILE A 46 -5.04 14.23 15.08
CA ILE A 46 -4.52 13.81 16.40
C ILE A 46 -3.00 13.74 16.37
N LEU A 47 -2.40 13.09 15.35
CA LEU A 47 -0.94 12.97 15.24
C LEU A 47 -0.26 14.33 15.12
N GLU A 48 -0.85 15.28 14.41
CA GLU A 48 -0.32 16.65 14.27
C GLU A 48 -0.33 17.42 15.59
N THR A 49 -1.25 17.13 16.52
CA THR A 49 -1.30 17.80 17.83
C THR A 49 -0.27 17.27 18.83
N ILE A 50 0.31 16.09 18.58
CA ILE A 50 1.26 15.46 19.49
C ILE A 50 2.67 16.02 19.27
N GLN A 51 3.29 16.54 20.33
CA GLN A 51 4.65 17.08 20.26
C GLN A 51 5.70 15.97 20.39
N SER A 52 6.48 15.75 19.35
CA SER A 52 7.52 14.69 19.32
C SER A 52 8.65 14.90 20.36
N SER A 53 8.87 16.12 20.82
CA SER A 53 9.89 16.44 21.84
C SER A 53 9.59 15.86 23.23
N GLN A 54 8.35 15.44 23.49
CA GLN A 54 7.91 14.87 24.77
C GLN A 54 7.80 13.33 24.74
N MET A 55 8.17 12.70 23.61
CA MET A 55 8.05 11.27 23.43
C MET A 55 9.27 10.53 23.94
N ASN A 56 9.04 9.40 24.63
CA ASN A 56 10.10 8.40 24.84
C ASN A 56 10.34 7.59 23.55
N GLU A 57 11.37 6.73 23.54
CA GLU A 57 11.74 5.95 22.34
C GLU A 57 10.59 5.08 21.81
N ALA A 58 9.81 4.45 22.70
CA ALA A 58 8.66 3.63 22.31
C ALA A 58 7.57 4.47 21.64
N GLN A 59 7.21 5.59 22.25
CA GLN A 59 6.21 6.52 21.72
C GLN A 59 6.65 7.14 20.39
N LEU A 60 7.93 7.47 20.27
CA LEU A 60 8.49 8.00 19.02
C LEU A 60 8.48 6.95 17.90
N ALA A 61 8.77 5.70 18.21
CA ALA A 61 8.70 4.60 17.25
C ALA A 61 7.27 4.38 16.76
N GLU A 62 6.31 4.38 17.68
CA GLU A 62 4.89 4.25 17.35
C GLU A 62 4.38 5.44 16.53
N TYR A 63 4.72 6.67 16.93
CA TYR A 63 4.39 7.88 16.18
C TYR A 63 4.93 7.84 14.75
N ASN A 64 6.20 7.51 14.58
CA ASN A 64 6.83 7.42 13.26
C ASN A 64 6.17 6.34 12.38
N LEU A 65 5.80 5.20 12.99
CA LEU A 65 5.09 4.13 12.29
C LEU A 65 3.70 4.57 11.83
N LEU A 66 2.92 5.22 12.71
CA LEU A 66 1.58 5.72 12.40
C LEU A 66 1.60 6.83 11.35
N CYS A 67 2.56 7.76 11.43
CA CYS A 67 2.73 8.79 10.40
C CYS A 67 3.07 8.18 9.03
N THR A 68 3.94 7.16 8.99
CA THR A 68 4.28 6.47 7.76
C THR A 68 3.08 5.71 7.20
N GLN A 69 2.32 5.02 8.05
CA GLN A 69 1.08 4.36 7.67
C GLN A 69 0.09 5.33 7.05
N LEU A 70 -0.12 6.48 7.67
CA LEU A 70 -1.05 7.51 7.19
C LEU A 70 -0.65 8.04 5.81
N ASN A 71 0.64 8.28 5.59
CA ASN A 71 1.14 8.73 4.30
C ASN A 71 0.93 7.67 3.21
N GLU A 72 1.22 6.40 3.51
CA GLU A 72 0.99 5.30 2.58
C GLU A 72 -0.50 5.13 2.25
N ASP A 73 -1.38 5.17 3.26
CA ASP A 73 -2.83 5.02 3.07
C ASP A 73 -3.44 6.22 2.29
N LYS A 74 -2.83 7.41 2.38
CA LYS A 74 -3.19 8.61 1.60
C LYS A 74 -2.45 8.72 0.26
N ASN A 75 -1.61 7.75 -0.11
CA ASN A 75 -0.75 7.78 -1.28
C ASN A 75 0.13 9.03 -1.37
N ILE A 76 0.66 9.49 -0.24
CA ILE A 76 1.60 10.62 -0.16
C ILE A 76 3.02 10.06 -0.33
N PRO A 77 3.76 10.44 -1.39
CA PRO A 77 5.11 9.95 -1.63
C PRO A 77 6.06 10.31 -0.49
N HIS A 78 6.89 9.36 -0.11
CA HIS A 78 7.89 9.58 0.93
C HIS A 78 9.16 10.22 0.36
N SER A 79 9.72 11.18 1.10
CA SER A 79 10.97 11.86 0.73
C SER A 79 12.18 11.41 1.56
N SER A 80 11.97 10.63 2.64
CA SER A 80 13.02 10.14 3.54
C SER A 80 12.57 8.90 4.29
N ASP A 81 13.50 7.97 4.51
CA ASP A 81 13.29 6.75 5.28
C ASP A 81 13.67 6.89 6.78
N LYS A 82 14.20 8.05 7.19
CA LYS A 82 14.78 8.24 8.53
C LYS A 82 13.82 7.88 9.66
N GLN A 83 12.57 8.35 9.59
CA GLN A 83 11.58 8.14 10.65
C GLN A 83 11.17 6.68 10.75
N ILE A 84 10.83 6.05 9.62
CA ILE A 84 10.40 4.64 9.63
C ILE A 84 11.57 3.69 9.94
N ARG A 85 12.78 4.03 9.54
CA ARG A 85 13.99 3.26 9.89
C ARG A 85 14.26 3.30 11.39
N GLN A 86 14.04 4.44 12.04
CA GLN A 86 14.11 4.55 13.50
C GLN A 86 13.04 3.68 14.17
N ALA A 87 11.80 3.69 13.68
CA ALA A 87 10.72 2.84 14.18
C ALA A 87 11.05 1.35 13.98
N ALA A 88 11.50 0.94 12.79
CA ALA A 88 11.88 -0.43 12.50
C ALA A 88 13.04 -0.92 13.41
N SER A 89 14.03 -0.06 13.66
CA SER A 89 15.15 -0.38 14.57
C SER A 89 14.69 -0.56 16.02
N TYR A 90 13.70 0.21 16.46
CA TYR A 90 13.11 0.05 17.79
C TYR A 90 12.34 -1.27 17.89
N TYR A 91 11.42 -1.53 16.94
CA TYR A 91 10.58 -2.73 16.96
C TYR A 91 11.40 -4.02 16.75
N GLU A 92 12.51 -3.99 16.01
CA GLU A 92 13.41 -5.15 15.90
C GLU A 92 13.91 -5.63 17.27
N LYS A 93 14.13 -4.70 18.22
CA LYS A 93 14.65 -5.02 19.56
C LYS A 93 13.57 -5.26 20.59
N HIS A 94 12.42 -4.58 20.46
CA HIS A 94 11.43 -4.48 21.52
C HIS A 94 10.03 -4.89 21.08
N GLY A 95 9.78 -5.06 19.78
CA GLY A 95 8.47 -5.40 19.24
C GLY A 95 8.18 -6.89 19.26
N ASP A 96 6.90 -7.24 19.28
CA ASP A 96 6.45 -8.58 18.94
C ASP A 96 6.57 -8.82 17.40
N GLU A 97 6.30 -10.03 16.96
CA GLU A 97 6.48 -10.41 15.54
C GLU A 97 5.52 -9.65 14.60
N TYR A 98 4.32 -9.32 15.07
CA TYR A 98 3.37 -8.50 14.31
C TYR A 98 3.87 -7.05 14.17
N GLN A 99 4.34 -6.45 15.25
CA GLN A 99 4.90 -5.08 15.25
C GLN A 99 6.14 -4.99 14.36
N LYS A 100 7.03 -6.00 14.42
CA LYS A 100 8.19 -6.11 13.53
C LYS A 100 7.74 -6.20 12.06
N SER A 101 6.77 -7.07 11.76
CA SER A 101 6.23 -7.23 10.42
C SER A 101 5.69 -5.91 9.88
N LYS A 102 4.90 -5.21 10.69
CA LYS A 102 4.31 -3.90 10.33
C LYS A 102 5.39 -2.86 10.06
N ALA A 103 6.41 -2.78 10.91
CA ALA A 103 7.51 -1.83 10.75
C ALA A 103 8.34 -2.10 9.49
N TYR A 104 8.66 -3.37 9.18
CA TYR A 104 9.36 -3.73 7.96
C TYR A 104 8.52 -3.53 6.70
N TYR A 105 7.21 -3.76 6.78
CA TYR A 105 6.31 -3.47 5.67
C TYR A 105 6.36 -1.99 5.27
N TYR A 106 6.17 -1.09 6.23
CA TYR A 106 6.20 0.35 5.93
C TYR A 106 7.60 0.85 5.58
N LEU A 107 8.66 0.27 6.13
CA LEU A 107 10.02 0.56 5.71
C LEU A 107 10.22 0.18 4.23
N ALA A 108 9.75 -1.00 3.82
CA ALA A 108 9.83 -1.44 2.43
C ALA A 108 9.03 -0.55 1.47
N CYS A 109 7.85 -0.06 1.89
CA CYS A 109 7.06 0.89 1.10
C CYS A 109 7.85 2.18 0.86
N VAL A 110 8.40 2.77 1.93
CA VAL A 110 9.22 4.00 1.84
C VAL A 110 10.46 3.79 0.98
N GLU A 111 11.18 2.68 1.15
CA GLU A 111 12.35 2.35 0.34
C GLU A 111 12.00 2.13 -1.14
N SER A 112 10.81 1.57 -1.42
CA SER A 112 10.29 1.46 -2.79
C SER A 112 10.00 2.83 -3.42
N ASP A 113 9.47 3.78 -2.64
CA ASP A 113 9.23 5.15 -3.11
C ASP A 113 10.55 5.89 -3.38
N LEU A 114 11.56 5.65 -2.53
CA LEU A 114 12.91 6.21 -2.66
C LEU A 114 13.81 5.48 -3.66
N GLU A 115 13.26 4.52 -4.43
CA GLU A 115 13.97 3.71 -5.43
C GLU A 115 15.12 2.87 -4.87
N GLN A 116 15.12 2.58 -3.58
CA GLN A 116 16.07 1.70 -2.90
C GLN A 116 15.67 0.23 -3.10
N LYS A 117 15.75 -0.24 -4.34
CA LYS A 117 15.18 -1.52 -4.80
C LYS A 117 15.56 -2.71 -3.93
N GLU A 118 16.85 -2.92 -3.71
CA GLU A 118 17.36 -4.11 -3.01
C GLU A 118 16.91 -4.13 -1.55
N ASN A 119 16.91 -2.96 -0.89
CA ASN A 119 16.46 -2.82 0.50
C ASN A 119 14.96 -3.09 0.61
N ALA A 120 14.16 -2.49 -0.25
CA ALA A 120 12.71 -2.69 -0.28
C ALA A 120 12.34 -4.17 -0.44
N GLU A 121 13.02 -4.90 -1.35
CA GLU A 121 12.78 -6.33 -1.55
C GLU A 121 13.10 -7.16 -0.32
N ILE A 122 14.23 -6.89 0.34
CA ILE A 122 14.64 -7.57 1.58
C ILE A 122 13.59 -7.36 2.67
N HIS A 123 13.15 -6.11 2.85
CA HIS A 123 12.20 -5.77 3.91
C HIS A 123 10.78 -6.26 3.62
N PHE A 124 10.32 -6.27 2.37
CA PHE A 124 9.05 -6.94 2.00
C PHE A 124 9.11 -8.44 2.32
N LYS A 125 10.18 -9.13 1.94
CA LYS A 125 10.35 -10.56 2.24
C LYS A 125 10.35 -10.83 3.75
N LYS A 126 11.01 -9.97 4.54
CA LYS A 126 11.04 -10.07 6.00
C LYS A 126 9.65 -9.84 6.61
N ALA A 127 8.94 -8.82 6.16
CA ALA A 127 7.57 -8.54 6.59
C ALA A 127 6.61 -9.70 6.29
N ILE A 128 6.67 -10.26 5.07
CA ILE A 128 5.86 -11.43 4.66
C ILE A 128 6.14 -12.64 5.54
N LYS A 129 7.42 -12.90 5.86
CA LYS A 129 7.79 -14.03 6.71
C LYS A 129 7.17 -13.88 8.10
N LEU A 130 7.35 -12.74 8.74
CA LEU A 130 6.82 -12.45 10.07
C LEU A 130 5.29 -12.48 10.12
N ALA A 131 4.61 -11.90 9.12
CA ALA A 131 3.15 -11.94 9.04
C ALA A 131 2.59 -13.36 8.88
N LYS A 132 3.32 -14.27 8.24
CA LYS A 132 2.94 -15.69 8.16
C LYS A 132 3.10 -16.41 9.50
N GLU A 133 4.15 -16.10 10.23
CA GLU A 133 4.43 -16.71 11.53
C GLU A 133 3.40 -16.31 12.60
N THR A 134 2.78 -15.14 12.44
CA THR A 134 1.74 -14.64 13.35
C THR A 134 0.30 -14.96 12.91
N GLU A 135 0.13 -15.59 11.75
CA GLU A 135 -1.18 -15.90 11.16
C GLU A 135 -2.09 -14.68 10.95
N GLU A 136 -1.48 -13.49 10.85
CA GLU A 136 -2.17 -12.23 10.60
C GLU A 136 -2.48 -12.07 9.10
N TYR A 137 -3.48 -12.82 8.64
CA TYR A 137 -3.78 -12.97 7.21
C TYR A 137 -4.22 -11.68 6.53
N ASP A 138 -4.89 -10.77 7.26
CA ASP A 138 -5.27 -9.46 6.70
C ASP A 138 -4.02 -8.62 6.42
N HIS A 139 -3.12 -8.56 7.38
CA HIS A 139 -1.84 -7.88 7.23
C HIS A 139 -0.98 -8.53 6.13
N LEU A 140 -0.93 -9.87 6.08
CA LEU A 140 -0.23 -10.61 5.03
C LEU A 140 -0.76 -10.29 3.64
N ALA A 141 -2.10 -10.21 3.48
CA ALA A 141 -2.71 -9.83 2.22
C ALA A 141 -2.32 -8.41 1.80
N LYS A 142 -2.36 -7.44 2.74
CA LYS A 142 -1.93 -6.04 2.51
C LYS A 142 -0.46 -5.98 2.04
N ILE A 143 0.44 -6.68 2.72
CA ILE A 143 1.87 -6.74 2.35
C ILE A 143 2.04 -7.33 0.95
N CYS A 144 1.42 -8.49 0.69
CA CYS A 144 1.56 -9.17 -0.60
C CYS A 144 1.04 -8.31 -1.75
N LYS A 145 -0.09 -7.62 -1.58
CA LYS A 145 -0.64 -6.71 -2.59
C LYS A 145 0.32 -5.55 -2.89
N ARG A 146 0.87 -4.91 -1.88
CA ARG A 146 1.85 -3.81 -2.08
C ARG A 146 3.16 -4.30 -2.69
N CYS A 147 3.61 -5.51 -2.28
CA CYS A 147 4.79 -6.17 -2.85
C CYS A 147 4.58 -6.55 -4.33
N SER A 148 3.36 -6.93 -4.73
CA SER A 148 3.01 -7.14 -6.13
C SER A 148 3.21 -5.86 -6.95
N LEU A 149 2.69 -4.71 -6.49
CA LEU A 149 2.89 -3.41 -7.14
C LEU A 149 4.38 -3.04 -7.24
N TYR A 150 5.15 -3.34 -6.20
CA TYR A 150 6.60 -3.16 -6.21
C TYR A 150 7.25 -3.99 -7.33
N TYR A 151 6.95 -5.29 -7.45
CA TYR A 151 7.50 -6.13 -8.51
C TYR A 151 7.04 -5.70 -9.91
N GLN A 152 5.80 -5.24 -10.06
CA GLN A 152 5.29 -4.66 -11.31
C GLN A 152 6.10 -3.43 -11.72
N LYS A 153 6.37 -2.50 -10.80
CA LYS A 153 7.19 -1.29 -11.03
C LYS A 153 8.55 -1.61 -11.63
N TYR A 154 9.13 -2.76 -11.27
CA TYR A 154 10.44 -3.19 -11.76
C TYR A 154 10.39 -4.25 -12.86
N GLY A 155 9.22 -4.53 -13.41
CA GLY A 155 9.06 -5.46 -14.55
C GLY A 155 9.18 -6.95 -14.18
N ASN A 156 9.14 -7.30 -12.90
CA ASN A 156 9.20 -8.66 -12.39
C ASN A 156 7.78 -9.24 -12.28
N PHE A 157 7.16 -9.53 -13.42
CA PHE A 157 5.72 -9.86 -13.48
C PHE A 157 5.38 -11.23 -12.92
N ASP A 158 6.30 -12.19 -12.99
CA ASP A 158 6.07 -13.53 -12.42
C ASP A 158 6.04 -13.48 -10.88
N GLU A 159 6.96 -12.73 -10.27
CA GLU A 159 6.97 -12.46 -8.82
C GLU A 159 5.75 -11.64 -8.40
N ALA A 160 5.35 -10.65 -9.20
CA ALA A 160 4.16 -9.87 -8.94
C ALA A 160 2.90 -10.75 -8.89
N LEU A 161 2.73 -11.63 -9.86
CA LEU A 161 1.61 -12.58 -9.91
C LEU A 161 1.63 -13.56 -8.73
N GLU A 162 2.81 -14.01 -8.31
CA GLU A 162 2.94 -14.85 -7.11
C GLU A 162 2.47 -14.12 -5.86
N MET A 163 2.81 -12.83 -5.72
CA MET A 163 2.36 -12.02 -4.58
C MET A 163 0.84 -11.79 -4.61
N GLU A 164 0.24 -11.53 -5.76
CA GLU A 164 -1.22 -11.44 -5.90
C GLU A 164 -1.92 -12.73 -5.47
N ARG A 165 -1.41 -13.88 -5.89
CA ARG A 165 -1.95 -15.18 -5.45
C ARG A 165 -1.87 -15.36 -3.94
N LYS A 166 -0.76 -14.96 -3.31
CA LYS A 166 -0.60 -15.01 -1.85
C LYS A 166 -1.57 -14.07 -1.14
N ALA A 167 -1.76 -12.86 -1.65
CA ALA A 167 -2.73 -11.91 -1.11
C ALA A 167 -4.15 -12.49 -1.16
N TYR A 168 -4.55 -13.04 -2.32
CA TYR A 168 -5.85 -13.66 -2.48
C TYR A 168 -6.06 -14.88 -1.58
N ALA A 169 -5.06 -15.76 -1.47
CA ALA A 169 -5.14 -16.93 -0.59
C ALA A 169 -5.32 -16.50 0.89
N SER A 170 -4.64 -15.45 1.32
CA SER A 170 -4.79 -14.91 2.68
C SER A 170 -6.21 -14.35 2.92
N GLN A 171 -6.80 -13.68 1.93
CA GLN A 171 -8.17 -13.17 2.00
C GLN A 171 -9.21 -14.30 2.05
N LEU A 172 -8.98 -15.40 1.34
CA LEU A 172 -9.85 -16.58 1.41
C LEU A 172 -9.89 -17.16 2.82
N ILE A 173 -8.72 -17.35 3.46
CA ILE A 173 -8.64 -17.85 4.84
C ILE A 173 -9.41 -16.93 5.80
N LEU A 174 -9.30 -15.61 5.64
CA LEU A 174 -10.05 -14.65 6.45
C LEU A 174 -11.57 -14.80 6.27
N ASN A 175 -12.03 -14.98 5.03
CA ASN A 175 -13.45 -15.12 4.74
C ASN A 175 -14.01 -16.44 5.27
N ASP A 176 -13.26 -17.54 5.18
CA ASP A 176 -13.65 -18.82 5.74
C ASP A 176 -13.75 -18.73 7.28
N ASN A 177 -12.77 -18.12 7.95
CA ASN A 177 -12.77 -17.93 9.39
C ASN A 177 -13.93 -17.00 9.86
N LYS A 178 -14.30 -15.98 9.08
CA LYS A 178 -15.46 -15.12 9.35
C LYS A 178 -16.78 -15.86 9.16
N SER A 179 -16.87 -16.71 8.17
CA SER A 179 -18.04 -17.56 7.90
C SER A 179 -18.28 -18.53 9.04
N ASP A 180 -17.25 -19.22 9.52
CA ASP A 180 -17.35 -20.17 10.63
C ASP A 180 -17.74 -19.49 11.95
N SER A 181 -17.20 -18.32 12.26
CA SER A 181 -17.57 -17.59 13.48
C SER A 181 -19.01 -17.06 13.45
N SER A 182 -19.55 -16.71 12.29
CA SER A 182 -20.95 -16.31 12.15
C SER A 182 -21.94 -17.47 12.30
N VAL A 183 -21.55 -18.67 11.86
CA VAL A 183 -22.33 -19.91 11.99
C VAL A 183 -22.36 -20.39 13.45
N ILE A 184 -21.27 -20.27 14.20
CA ILE A 184 -21.19 -20.65 15.62
C ILE A 184 -22.08 -19.74 16.48
N LEU A 185 -22.19 -18.45 16.17
CA LEU A 185 -23.01 -17.51 16.95
C LEU A 185 -24.52 -17.68 16.71
N SER A 186 -24.93 -18.17 15.54
CA SER A 186 -26.33 -18.38 15.17
C SER A 186 -26.88 -19.76 15.58
N SER A 187 -26.00 -20.73 15.84
CA SER A 187 -26.38 -22.11 16.18
C SER A 187 -26.62 -22.36 17.67
N ALA A 188 -26.38 -21.39 18.54
CA ALA A 188 -26.52 -21.55 19.99
C ALA A 188 -27.96 -21.47 20.53
N LEU A 189 -28.95 -21.27 19.67
CA LEU A 189 -30.38 -21.25 20.10
C LEU A 189 -31.25 -22.11 19.18
N GLY A 190 -31.36 -23.37 19.57
CA GLY A 190 -32.56 -24.16 19.48
C GLY A 190 -33.28 -24.35 18.15
N MET A 191 -32.83 -25.29 17.27
CA MET A 191 -33.71 -26.06 16.37
C MET A 191 -33.02 -27.32 15.79
N PHE A 192 -32.39 -28.12 16.60
CA PHE A 192 -31.58 -29.27 16.13
C PHE A 192 -32.31 -30.58 15.83
N GLY A 193 -33.63 -30.68 16.04
CA GLY A 193 -34.33 -31.97 15.99
C GLY A 193 -35.04 -32.29 14.67
N VAL A 194 -35.48 -31.32 13.90
CA VAL A 194 -36.34 -31.54 12.74
C VAL A 194 -35.60 -31.27 11.41
N MET A 195 -34.54 -30.50 11.43
CA MET A 195 -33.80 -30.12 10.24
C MET A 195 -32.79 -31.18 9.76
N SER A 196 -32.30 -32.05 10.64
CA SER A 196 -31.31 -33.08 10.27
C SER A 196 -31.86 -34.15 9.30
N LEU A 197 -33.14 -34.47 9.38
CA LEU A 197 -33.80 -35.44 8.47
C LEU A 197 -34.10 -34.83 7.10
N LEU A 198 -34.50 -33.58 7.04
CA LEU A 198 -34.74 -32.85 5.77
C LEU A 198 -33.44 -32.47 5.06
N LEU A 199 -32.40 -32.08 5.83
CA LEU A 199 -31.07 -31.79 5.28
C LEU A 199 -30.39 -33.03 4.70
N GLY A 200 -30.60 -34.23 5.28
CA GLY A 200 -30.06 -35.49 4.73
C GLY A 200 -30.61 -35.82 3.34
N LEU A 201 -31.90 -35.54 3.10
CA LEU A 201 -32.54 -35.78 1.80
C LEU A 201 -32.19 -34.72 0.77
N LEU A 202 -32.08 -33.47 1.20
CA LEU A 202 -31.62 -32.35 0.35
C LEU A 202 -30.12 -32.42 0.04
N TRP A 203 -29.30 -32.90 1.01
CA TRP A 203 -27.86 -33.06 0.84
C TRP A 203 -27.51 -34.08 -0.24
N LYS A 204 -28.25 -35.20 -0.32
CA LYS A 204 -28.06 -36.20 -1.38
C LYS A 204 -28.40 -35.63 -2.78
N LYS A 205 -29.37 -34.74 -2.88
CA LYS A 205 -29.79 -34.10 -4.15
C LYS A 205 -28.88 -32.94 -4.53
N ASN A 206 -28.35 -32.20 -3.55
CA ASN A 206 -27.50 -31.03 -3.78
C ASN A 206 -25.98 -31.34 -3.86
N ARG A 207 -25.55 -32.55 -3.52
CA ARG A 207 -24.14 -32.93 -3.60
C ARG A 207 -23.56 -32.75 -5.01
N HIS A 208 -24.40 -32.99 -6.04
CA HIS A 208 -24.00 -32.76 -7.43
C HIS A 208 -23.96 -31.26 -7.80
N ALA A 209 -24.85 -30.46 -7.21
CA ALA A 209 -24.87 -29.02 -7.44
C ALA A 209 -23.72 -28.31 -6.72
N LEU A 210 -23.35 -28.73 -5.51
CA LEU A 210 -22.22 -28.20 -4.76
C LEU A 210 -20.88 -28.50 -5.46
N SER A 211 -20.71 -29.76 -5.96
CA SER A 211 -19.51 -30.08 -6.74
C SER A 211 -19.41 -29.29 -8.05
N GLN A 212 -20.56 -29.01 -8.67
CA GLN A 212 -20.62 -28.11 -9.85
C GLN A 212 -20.30 -26.65 -9.48
N LEU A 213 -20.76 -26.19 -8.33
CA LEU A 213 -20.46 -24.84 -7.84
C LEU A 213 -18.97 -24.65 -7.50
N ASP A 214 -18.36 -25.68 -6.90
CA ASP A 214 -16.92 -25.67 -6.60
C ASP A 214 -16.08 -25.72 -7.88
N LEU A 215 -16.49 -26.52 -8.87
CA LEU A 215 -15.88 -26.51 -10.20
C LEU A 215 -16.05 -25.16 -10.92
N PHE A 216 -17.23 -24.55 -10.79
CA PHE A 216 -17.50 -23.20 -11.36
C PHE A 216 -16.68 -22.11 -10.67
N LYS A 217 -16.54 -22.18 -9.33
CA LYS A 217 -15.67 -21.27 -8.57
C LYS A 217 -14.21 -21.41 -9.00
N GLU A 218 -13.74 -22.65 -9.18
CA GLU A 218 -12.38 -22.92 -9.64
C GLU A 218 -12.14 -22.44 -11.07
N GLU A 219 -13.16 -22.52 -11.93
CA GLU A 219 -13.10 -22.03 -13.32
C GLU A 219 -13.12 -20.49 -13.39
N ILE A 220 -13.95 -19.84 -12.55
CA ILE A 220 -13.95 -18.37 -12.40
C ILE A 220 -12.59 -17.91 -11.89
N LEU A 221 -12.05 -18.58 -10.86
CA LEU A 221 -10.76 -18.27 -10.29
C LEU A 221 -9.62 -18.38 -11.32
N LYS A 222 -9.65 -19.41 -12.17
CA LYS A 222 -8.69 -19.57 -13.27
C LYS A 222 -8.81 -18.44 -14.29
N LYS A 223 -10.05 -18.03 -14.62
CA LYS A 223 -10.29 -16.92 -15.57
C LYS A 223 -9.87 -15.58 -15.00
N ASP A 224 -10.11 -15.32 -13.70
CA ASP A 224 -9.65 -14.08 -13.06
C ASP A 224 -8.12 -14.01 -13.04
N VAL A 225 -7.43 -15.09 -12.69
CA VAL A 225 -5.96 -15.17 -12.73
C VAL A 225 -5.42 -15.00 -14.17
N GLU A 226 -6.13 -15.51 -15.17
CA GLU A 226 -5.75 -15.36 -16.58
C GLU A 226 -6.01 -13.93 -17.08
N SER A 227 -7.10 -13.31 -16.64
CA SER A 227 -7.41 -11.89 -16.88
C SER A 227 -6.35 -10.97 -16.30
N ASP A 228 -5.96 -11.21 -15.05
CA ASP A 228 -4.91 -10.44 -14.37
C ASP A 228 -3.55 -10.60 -15.07
N LYS A 229 -3.23 -11.82 -15.52
CA LYS A 229 -2.02 -12.07 -16.31
C LYS A 229 -2.03 -11.34 -17.65
N LEU A 230 -3.20 -11.28 -18.31
CA LEU A 230 -3.37 -10.50 -19.55
C LEU A 230 -3.23 -9.00 -19.29
N MET A 231 -3.80 -8.51 -18.21
CA MET A 231 -3.68 -7.10 -17.81
C MET A 231 -2.22 -6.71 -17.52
N LEU A 232 -1.49 -7.55 -16.78
CA LEU A 232 -0.06 -7.37 -16.54
C LEU A 232 0.76 -7.37 -17.84
N ARG A 233 0.42 -8.26 -18.80
CA ARG A 233 1.08 -8.29 -20.12
C ARG A 233 0.75 -7.04 -20.94
N CYS A 234 -0.48 -6.54 -20.88
CA CYS A 234 -0.87 -5.31 -21.56
C CYS A 234 -0.07 -4.12 -21.02
N ASN A 235 0.02 -3.97 -19.70
CA ASN A 235 0.79 -2.91 -19.07
C ASN A 235 2.29 -2.99 -19.47
N HIS A 236 2.86 -4.20 -19.46
CA HIS A 236 4.25 -4.40 -19.90
C HIS A 236 4.47 -4.05 -21.36
N LEU A 237 3.53 -4.42 -22.25
CA LEU A 237 3.61 -4.06 -23.67
C LEU A 237 3.49 -2.56 -23.86
N GLU A 238 2.68 -1.90 -23.05
CA GLU A 238 2.52 -0.45 -23.07
C GLU A 238 3.81 0.27 -22.64
N GLU A 239 4.46 -0.18 -21.57
CA GLU A 239 5.76 0.32 -21.13
C GLU A 239 6.86 0.10 -22.19
N LYS A 240 6.92 -1.10 -22.79
CA LYS A 240 7.84 -1.39 -23.89
C LYS A 240 7.57 -0.49 -25.09
N TYR A 241 6.31 -0.26 -25.39
CA TYR A 241 5.93 0.60 -26.51
C TYR A 241 6.36 2.06 -26.26
N GLN A 242 6.14 2.56 -25.05
CA GLN A 242 6.60 3.90 -24.64
C GLN A 242 8.13 4.02 -24.68
N SER A 243 8.86 3.01 -24.18
CA SER A 243 10.32 3.00 -24.22
C SER A 243 10.86 2.95 -25.64
N LEU A 244 10.24 2.18 -26.53
CA LEU A 244 10.61 2.11 -27.95
C LEU A 244 10.34 3.44 -28.65
N GLN A 245 9.21 4.09 -28.35
CA GLN A 245 8.90 5.41 -28.91
C GLN A 245 9.89 6.47 -28.45
N LEU A 246 10.26 6.46 -27.17
CA LEU A 246 11.28 7.35 -26.64
C LEU A 246 12.63 7.11 -27.33
N HIS A 247 12.99 5.86 -27.54
CA HIS A 247 14.23 5.49 -28.25
C HIS A 247 14.21 5.95 -29.72
N ILE A 248 13.09 5.77 -30.42
CA ILE A 248 12.93 6.27 -31.79
C ILE A 248 13.05 7.80 -31.84
N TYR A 249 12.43 8.48 -30.88
CA TYR A 249 12.53 9.93 -30.75
C TYR A 249 13.98 10.37 -30.49
N GLU A 250 14.66 9.76 -29.52
CA GLU A 250 16.05 10.12 -29.18
C GLU A 250 17.07 9.76 -30.26
N SER A 251 16.85 8.70 -31.04
CA SER A 251 17.70 8.27 -32.13
C SER A 251 17.49 9.10 -33.40
N SER A 252 16.46 9.93 -33.45
CA SER A 252 16.17 10.76 -34.62
C SER A 252 17.31 11.76 -34.88
N PRO A 253 17.86 11.82 -36.12
CA PRO A 253 18.88 12.79 -36.48
C PRO A 253 18.46 14.24 -36.24
N VAL A 254 17.18 14.53 -36.37
CA VAL A 254 16.63 15.88 -36.16
C VAL A 254 16.64 16.24 -34.69
N VAL A 255 16.26 15.31 -33.80
CA VAL A 255 16.31 15.51 -32.32
C VAL A 255 17.77 15.69 -31.89
N SER A 256 18.71 14.94 -32.44
CA SER A 256 20.15 15.13 -32.17
C SER A 256 20.65 16.53 -32.57
N LYS A 257 20.19 17.08 -33.70
CA LYS A 257 20.48 18.46 -34.10
C LYS A 257 19.93 19.49 -33.11
N VAL A 258 18.70 19.28 -32.63
CA VAL A 258 18.07 20.18 -31.62
C VAL A 258 18.83 20.12 -30.30
N ARG A 259 19.27 18.92 -29.88
CA ARG A 259 20.06 18.75 -28.63
C ARG A 259 21.41 19.44 -28.74
N GLN A 260 22.13 19.27 -29.86
CA GLN A 260 23.40 19.97 -30.12
C GLN A 260 23.24 21.49 -30.15
N PHE A 261 22.11 21.98 -30.64
CA PHE A 261 21.80 23.41 -30.60
C PHE A 261 21.59 23.91 -29.18
N LYS A 262 20.93 23.15 -28.33
CA LYS A 262 20.69 23.50 -26.92
C LYS A 262 21.99 23.46 -26.08
N GLU A 263 22.89 22.51 -26.35
CA GLU A 263 24.16 22.34 -25.63
C GLU A 263 25.25 23.33 -26.07
N ARG A 264 25.22 23.77 -27.31
CA ARG A 264 26.11 24.86 -27.78
C ARG A 264 25.52 26.18 -27.31
N ASN A 265 25.89 26.57 -26.10
CA ASN A 265 25.61 27.89 -25.56
C ASN A 265 25.68 28.97 -26.67
N VAL A 266 24.66 29.80 -26.69
CA VAL A 266 24.25 30.86 -27.68
C VAL A 266 25.32 31.88 -28.15
N LEU A 267 26.59 31.65 -27.97
CA LEU A 267 27.69 32.57 -28.34
C LEU A 267 28.34 32.26 -29.71
N SER A 268 27.89 31.22 -30.43
CA SER A 268 28.40 30.93 -31.77
C SER A 268 27.43 31.42 -32.83
N SER A 269 27.88 32.29 -33.69
CA SER A 269 27.14 32.94 -34.78
C SER A 269 26.67 32.03 -35.92
N LYS A 270 26.70 30.72 -35.77
CA LYS A 270 26.19 29.74 -36.74
C LYS A 270 25.03 28.95 -36.16
N ILE A 271 23.82 29.46 -36.35
CA ILE A 271 22.60 28.75 -36.13
C ILE A 271 22.55 27.61 -37.16
N PRO A 272 22.40 26.31 -36.75
CA PRO A 272 22.19 25.23 -37.70
C PRO A 272 20.91 25.51 -38.50
N SER A 273 20.97 25.53 -39.79
CA SER A 273 19.79 25.65 -40.64
C SER A 273 18.98 24.35 -40.57
N PHE A 274 17.77 24.44 -40.07
CA PHE A 274 16.78 23.37 -40.18
C PHE A 274 16.16 23.46 -41.57
N SER A 275 16.23 22.37 -42.33
CA SER A 275 15.53 22.25 -43.59
C SER A 275 14.02 22.08 -43.35
N GLU A 276 13.23 22.33 -44.39
CA GLU A 276 11.79 22.06 -44.36
C GLU A 276 11.48 20.59 -44.03
N LYS A 277 12.34 19.67 -44.46
CA LYS A 277 12.28 18.26 -44.14
C LYS A 277 12.56 17.98 -42.67
N ASP A 278 13.48 18.67 -42.02
CA ASP A 278 13.76 18.55 -40.60
C ASP A 278 12.55 19.02 -39.76
N TRP A 279 11.90 20.12 -40.16
CA TRP A 279 10.67 20.61 -39.50
C TRP A 279 9.49 19.65 -39.66
N THR A 280 9.32 19.08 -40.85
CA THR A 280 8.25 18.09 -41.09
C THR A 280 8.45 16.84 -40.25
N GLU A 281 9.69 16.37 -40.09
CA GLU A 281 10.00 15.19 -39.27
C GLU A 281 9.82 15.48 -37.78
N LEU A 282 10.19 16.68 -37.29
CA LEU A 282 9.90 17.10 -35.88
C LEU A 282 8.40 17.13 -35.60
N LEU A 283 7.61 17.71 -36.50
CA LEU A 283 6.15 17.73 -36.33
C LEU A 283 5.57 16.31 -36.34
N ARG A 284 6.03 15.42 -37.22
CA ARG A 284 5.61 14.01 -37.28
C ARG A 284 5.97 13.25 -35.99
N LEU A 285 7.18 13.48 -35.46
CA LEU A 285 7.59 12.89 -34.17
C LEU A 285 6.77 13.43 -33.01
N GLN A 286 6.47 14.72 -32.99
CA GLN A 286 5.61 15.35 -31.99
C GLN A 286 4.19 14.78 -32.06
N GLU A 287 3.61 14.65 -33.25
CA GLU A 287 2.26 14.13 -33.47
C GLU A 287 2.16 12.66 -33.05
N ASN A 288 3.17 11.84 -33.34
CA ASN A 288 3.26 10.44 -32.93
C ASN A 288 3.39 10.29 -31.40
N VAL A 289 4.14 11.16 -30.71
CA VAL A 289 4.31 11.13 -29.27
C VAL A 289 3.09 11.71 -28.53
N TYR A 290 2.54 12.85 -28.98
CA TYR A 290 1.39 13.49 -28.34
C TYR A 290 0.04 12.89 -28.75
N GLY A 291 -0.12 12.47 -30.01
CA GLY A 291 -1.34 11.82 -30.49
C GLY A 291 -1.62 10.50 -29.80
N LEU A 292 -0.59 9.81 -29.36
CA LEU A 292 -0.70 8.58 -28.55
C LEU A 292 -1.08 8.86 -27.10
N VAL A 293 -0.51 9.89 -26.47
CA VAL A 293 -0.86 10.28 -25.11
C VAL A 293 -2.35 10.73 -25.04
N SER A 294 -2.86 11.37 -26.08
CA SER A 294 -4.30 11.74 -26.13
C SER A 294 -5.20 10.52 -26.32
N LYS A 295 -4.82 9.57 -27.18
CA LYS A 295 -5.58 8.31 -27.37
C LYS A 295 -5.55 7.40 -26.14
N LEU A 296 -4.44 7.33 -25.42
CA LEU A 296 -4.34 6.57 -24.18
C LEU A 296 -5.20 7.17 -23.05
N LYS A 297 -5.38 8.49 -23.00
CA LYS A 297 -6.31 9.15 -22.08
C LYS A 297 -7.79 8.86 -22.41
N GLU A 298 -8.12 8.56 -23.67
CA GLU A 298 -9.46 8.19 -24.09
C GLU A 298 -9.81 6.72 -23.80
N ILE A 299 -8.79 5.84 -23.69
CA ILE A 299 -8.93 4.39 -23.47
C ILE A 299 -8.79 4.03 -21.96
N GLY A 300 -8.35 4.98 -21.13
CA GLY A 300 -8.25 4.78 -19.68
C GLY A 300 -9.57 4.38 -19.03
N PRO A 301 -9.53 3.63 -17.93
CA PRO A 301 -10.72 3.03 -17.35
C PRO A 301 -11.78 4.10 -17.03
N LYS A 302 -12.96 3.87 -17.58
CA LYS A 302 -14.18 4.60 -17.22
C LYS A 302 -14.69 4.11 -15.87
#